data_20e6dc74470762156108f5db1eae8239
#
_entry.id   20e6dc74470762156108f5db1eae8239
#
_cell.length_a   1.000
_cell.length_b   1.000
_cell.length_c   1.000
_cell.angle_alpha   90.00
_cell.angle_beta   90.00
_cell.angle_gamma   90.00
#
_symmetry.space_group_name_H-M   'P 1'
#
loop_
_entity.id
_entity.type
_entity.pdbx_description
1 polymer ?
#
loop_
_entity_poly.entity_id
_entity_poly.type
_entity_poly.pdbx_seq_one_letter_code
_entity_poly.pdbx_strand_id
1 'polypeptide(L)'
;MWALTADADFLAQRGQGQVEQVFARAVNIALPARQQLLTLLCEEYDNAPNSCRLALTHFDDLFRHGDKVQFDDQGITVGQHLHIEMSRCRRWLSPTLQMTALNFHLIAWQQWHDIIHQHLGENETLFNYRGDNPFYQALNKELHIKRRAVIQAVNDKQNIASAVASMMGLGIGLTPSADDYLTGLVLILFISGHPAEKYKEEFYRGLQRGRNNTTLLSAITLEAALQQRCRENIHRFIHNIIYDIPGNATQAIEKIKHIGSSSGCDMLYGMADGCALSQTYGGNYVS
;
A
#
# COMPACT_ATOMS: atom_id res chain seq x y z
N MET A 1 5.86 8.12 -26.78
CA MET A 1 5.94 8.75 -25.46
C MET A 1 7.15 8.20 -24.70
N TRP A 2 7.56 8.83 -23.58
CA TRP A 2 8.72 8.35 -22.83
C TRP A 2 8.41 8.17 -21.34
N ALA A 3 9.15 7.23 -20.74
CA ALA A 3 9.09 6.97 -19.32
C ALA A 3 10.01 7.93 -18.54
N LEU A 4 9.53 8.42 -17.39
CA LEU A 4 10.28 9.30 -16.49
C LEU A 4 11.10 8.49 -15.47
N THR A 5 10.40 7.62 -14.76
CA THR A 5 10.97 6.76 -13.72
C THR A 5 10.24 5.42 -13.70
N ALA A 6 10.92 4.35 -13.38
CA ALA A 6 10.28 3.05 -13.17
C ALA A 6 10.94 2.28 -12.03
N ASP A 7 10.13 1.50 -11.34
CA ASP A 7 10.59 0.55 -10.34
C ASP A 7 11.55 -0.47 -10.96
N ALA A 8 12.53 -0.92 -10.20
CA ALA A 8 13.53 -1.86 -10.66
C ALA A 8 12.92 -3.15 -11.20
N ASP A 9 11.88 -3.68 -10.52
CA ASP A 9 11.20 -4.89 -10.94
C ASP A 9 10.39 -4.66 -12.22
N PHE A 10 9.85 -3.47 -12.41
CA PHE A 10 9.21 -3.07 -13.67
C PHE A 10 10.22 -3.06 -14.82
N LEU A 11 11.40 -2.47 -14.63
CA LEU A 11 12.46 -2.41 -15.64
C LEU A 11 13.04 -3.79 -16.02
N ALA A 12 12.96 -4.75 -15.12
CA ALA A 12 13.40 -6.12 -15.36
C ALA A 12 12.42 -6.96 -16.17
N GLN A 13 11.22 -6.43 -16.48
CA GLN A 13 10.20 -7.21 -17.19
C GLN A 13 10.58 -7.43 -18.64
N ARG A 14 10.29 -8.64 -19.13
CA ARG A 14 10.41 -9.05 -20.54
C ARG A 14 9.25 -9.97 -20.87
N GLY A 15 8.85 -9.97 -22.13
CA GLY A 15 7.77 -10.82 -22.63
C GLY A 15 6.45 -10.10 -22.78
N GLN A 16 5.36 -10.82 -22.64
CA GLN A 16 4.02 -10.33 -22.97
C GLN A 16 3.15 -10.12 -21.74
N GLY A 17 2.33 -9.08 -21.81
CA GLY A 17 1.25 -8.77 -20.89
C GLY A 17 0.00 -8.33 -21.62
N GLN A 18 -1.01 -7.96 -20.86
CA GLN A 18 -2.26 -7.43 -21.36
C GLN A 18 -2.76 -6.29 -20.47
N VAL A 19 -3.31 -5.24 -21.07
CA VAL A 19 -3.99 -4.17 -20.34
C VAL A 19 -5.23 -4.74 -19.65
N GLU A 20 -5.24 -4.69 -18.33
CA GLU A 20 -6.30 -5.24 -17.48
C GLU A 20 -7.31 -4.19 -17.04
N GLN A 21 -6.83 -3.03 -16.62
CA GLN A 21 -7.67 -1.91 -16.19
C GLN A 21 -7.12 -0.59 -16.70
N VAL A 22 -8.02 0.29 -17.10
CA VAL A 22 -7.68 1.63 -17.60
C VAL A 22 -8.43 2.65 -16.76
N PHE A 23 -7.69 3.60 -16.20
CA PHE A 23 -8.19 4.76 -15.49
C PHE A 23 -7.64 6.02 -16.16
N ALA A 24 -8.20 7.18 -15.87
CA ALA A 24 -7.75 8.45 -16.45
C ALA A 24 -6.25 8.70 -16.26
N ARG A 25 -5.64 8.20 -15.18
CA ARG A 25 -4.25 8.51 -14.79
C ARG A 25 -3.41 7.28 -14.38
N ALA A 26 -3.97 6.09 -14.49
CA ALA A 26 -3.28 4.83 -14.21
C ALA A 26 -3.77 3.73 -15.15
N VAL A 27 -2.87 2.83 -15.53
CA VAL A 27 -3.19 1.65 -16.33
C VAL A 27 -2.51 0.44 -15.70
N ASN A 28 -3.31 -0.59 -15.40
CA ASN A 28 -2.80 -1.85 -14.89
C ASN A 28 -2.62 -2.84 -16.04
N ILE A 29 -1.45 -3.47 -16.08
CA ILE A 29 -1.05 -4.48 -17.06
C ILE A 29 -0.85 -5.79 -16.33
N ALA A 30 -1.66 -6.79 -16.68
CA ALA A 30 -1.51 -8.14 -16.14
C ALA A 30 -0.39 -8.89 -16.88
N LEU A 31 0.40 -9.65 -16.14
CA LEU A 31 1.36 -10.63 -16.61
C LEU A 31 0.90 -12.03 -16.20
N PRO A 32 -0.01 -12.68 -16.95
CA PRO A 32 -0.70 -13.89 -16.50
C PRO A 32 0.25 -15.04 -16.15
N ALA A 33 1.31 -15.22 -16.93
CA ALA A 33 2.30 -16.29 -16.72
C ALA A 33 3.04 -16.17 -15.37
N ARG A 34 3.04 -14.98 -14.76
CA ARG A 34 3.76 -14.69 -13.52
C ARG A 34 2.85 -14.32 -12.35
N GLN A 35 1.53 -14.26 -12.57
CA GLN A 35 0.56 -13.75 -11.59
C GLN A 35 0.98 -12.38 -11.02
N GLN A 36 1.50 -11.51 -11.89
CA GLN A 36 1.97 -10.17 -11.55
C GLN A 36 1.09 -9.13 -12.21
N LEU A 37 1.05 -7.96 -11.60
CA LEU A 37 0.43 -6.75 -12.12
C LEU A 37 1.47 -5.63 -12.13
N LEU A 38 1.56 -4.93 -13.25
CA LEU A 38 2.37 -3.73 -13.41
C LEU A 38 1.47 -2.53 -13.61
N THR A 39 1.91 -1.35 -13.19
CA THR A 39 1.10 -0.13 -13.32
C THR A 39 1.87 0.95 -14.07
N LEU A 40 1.26 1.50 -15.13
CA LEU A 40 1.67 2.77 -15.72
C LEU A 40 0.99 3.91 -14.96
N LEU A 41 1.71 4.96 -14.63
CA LEU A 41 1.23 6.12 -13.88
C LEU A 41 1.51 7.41 -14.65
N CYS A 42 0.63 8.39 -14.55
CA CYS A 42 0.88 9.74 -15.03
C CYS A 42 1.97 10.44 -14.20
N GLU A 43 2.55 11.51 -14.75
CA GLU A 43 3.70 12.21 -14.19
C GLU A 43 3.46 12.84 -12.80
N GLU A 44 2.22 13.17 -12.48
CA GLU A 44 1.85 13.78 -11.20
C GLU A 44 1.87 12.82 -10.01
N TYR A 45 1.79 11.50 -10.29
CA TYR A 45 1.89 10.50 -9.23
C TYR A 45 3.34 10.32 -8.76
N ASP A 46 3.49 9.89 -7.53
CA ASP A 46 4.76 9.48 -6.95
C ASP A 46 5.19 8.08 -7.46
N ASN A 47 6.45 7.74 -7.26
CA ASN A 47 6.95 6.40 -7.56
C ASN A 47 6.27 5.34 -6.67
N ALA A 48 6.04 4.17 -7.24
CA ALA A 48 5.43 3.03 -6.54
C ALA A 48 6.09 1.71 -6.97
N PRO A 49 6.04 0.66 -6.13
CA PRO A 49 6.47 -0.67 -6.53
C PRO A 49 5.74 -1.16 -7.77
N ASN A 50 6.43 -1.91 -8.62
CA ASN A 50 5.89 -2.47 -9.86
C ASN A 50 5.30 -1.42 -10.83
N SER A 51 5.74 -0.17 -10.78
CA SER A 51 5.19 0.89 -11.60
C SER A 51 6.22 1.61 -12.48
N CYS A 52 5.70 2.25 -13.54
CA CYS A 52 6.43 3.14 -14.42
C CYS A 52 5.64 4.43 -14.59
N ARG A 53 6.29 5.57 -14.35
CA ARG A 53 5.72 6.91 -14.56
C ARG A 53 6.04 7.40 -15.96
N LEU A 54 5.02 7.88 -16.64
CA LEU A 54 5.12 8.41 -18.00
C LEU A 54 5.00 9.93 -17.98
N ALA A 55 5.65 10.60 -18.94
CA ALA A 55 5.56 12.04 -19.16
C ALA A 55 4.22 12.43 -19.79
N LEU A 56 3.13 12.12 -19.11
CA LEU A 56 1.75 12.40 -19.49
C LEU A 56 0.95 12.79 -18.26
N THR A 57 0.00 13.69 -18.45
CA THR A 57 -0.95 14.10 -17.41
C THR A 57 -2.21 13.24 -17.36
N HIS A 58 -2.60 12.65 -18.51
CA HIS A 58 -3.77 11.79 -18.67
C HIS A 58 -3.50 10.68 -19.68
N PHE A 59 -4.24 9.58 -19.57
CA PHE A 59 -4.17 8.44 -20.48
C PHE A 59 -5.35 8.33 -21.45
N ASP A 60 -6.12 9.39 -21.60
CA ASP A 60 -7.36 9.43 -22.38
C ASP A 60 -7.19 8.76 -23.76
N ASP A 61 -8.02 7.75 -24.03
CA ASP A 61 -8.07 6.97 -25.29
C ASP A 61 -6.78 6.30 -25.77
N LEU A 62 -5.68 6.39 -24.99
CA LEU A 62 -4.38 5.80 -25.37
C LEU A 62 -4.30 4.29 -25.11
N PHE A 63 -5.06 3.79 -24.15
CA PHE A 63 -5.05 2.39 -23.73
C PHE A 63 -6.46 1.82 -23.76
N ARG A 64 -6.59 0.55 -24.10
CA ARG A 64 -7.86 -0.16 -24.07
C ARG A 64 -7.71 -1.46 -23.30
N HIS A 65 -8.74 -1.82 -22.53
CA HIS A 65 -8.79 -3.15 -21.92
C HIS A 65 -8.58 -4.24 -23.01
N GLY A 66 -7.71 -5.18 -22.72
CA GLY A 66 -7.38 -6.26 -23.65
C GLY A 66 -6.22 -5.97 -24.62
N ASP A 67 -5.71 -4.73 -24.70
CA ASP A 67 -4.54 -4.44 -25.51
C ASP A 67 -3.36 -5.31 -25.10
N LYS A 68 -2.70 -5.93 -26.09
CA LYS A 68 -1.48 -6.69 -25.86
C LYS A 68 -0.33 -5.75 -25.54
N VAL A 69 0.48 -6.12 -24.58
CA VAL A 69 1.66 -5.36 -24.17
C VAL A 69 2.90 -6.24 -24.38
N GLN A 70 3.89 -5.70 -25.07
CA GLN A 70 5.18 -6.35 -25.28
C GLN A 70 6.26 -5.55 -24.54
N PHE A 71 7.03 -6.24 -23.69
CA PHE A 71 8.20 -5.71 -23.01
C PHE A 71 9.46 -6.27 -23.64
N ASP A 72 10.34 -5.39 -24.14
CA ASP A 72 11.61 -5.76 -24.74
C ASP A 72 12.71 -4.73 -24.44
N ASP A 73 13.86 -4.87 -25.08
CA ASP A 73 15.01 -3.98 -24.87
C ASP A 73 14.83 -2.60 -25.54
N GLN A 74 13.88 -2.47 -26.47
CA GLN A 74 13.54 -1.22 -27.14
C GLN A 74 12.57 -0.37 -26.31
N GLY A 75 11.82 -1.02 -25.40
CA GLY A 75 10.83 -0.35 -24.54
C GLY A 75 9.57 -1.18 -24.34
N ILE A 76 8.42 -0.50 -24.34
CA ILE A 76 7.13 -1.14 -24.15
C ILE A 76 6.24 -0.78 -25.33
N THR A 77 5.72 -1.80 -26.01
CA THR A 77 4.75 -1.62 -27.08
C THR A 77 3.38 -2.06 -26.60
N VAL A 78 2.37 -1.20 -26.78
CA VAL A 78 0.97 -1.45 -26.40
C VAL A 78 0.09 -1.40 -27.66
N GLY A 79 -0.68 -2.46 -27.88
CA GLY A 79 -1.47 -2.60 -29.11
C GLY A 79 -0.60 -2.59 -30.36
N GLN A 80 -1.05 -1.90 -31.41
CA GLN A 80 -0.36 -1.83 -32.68
C GLN A 80 0.45 -0.53 -32.89
N HIS A 81 0.18 0.52 -32.11
CA HIS A 81 0.65 1.88 -32.43
C HIS A 81 1.31 2.62 -31.28
N LEU A 82 1.16 2.17 -30.06
CA LEU A 82 1.67 2.89 -28.91
C LEU A 82 3.02 2.33 -28.48
N HIS A 83 4.06 3.17 -28.57
CA HIS A 83 5.40 2.83 -28.09
C HIS A 83 5.82 3.76 -26.94
N ILE A 84 6.29 3.17 -25.84
CA ILE A 84 6.82 3.86 -24.67
C ILE A 84 8.33 3.66 -24.66
N GLU A 85 9.05 4.75 -24.86
CA GLU A 85 10.51 4.76 -24.89
C GLU A 85 11.07 4.73 -23.47
N MET A 86 11.96 3.78 -23.19
CA MET A 86 12.56 3.55 -21.87
C MET A 86 14.02 4.03 -21.78
N SER A 87 14.62 4.51 -22.88
CA SER A 87 16.07 4.84 -22.96
C SER A 87 16.49 5.91 -21.95
N ARG A 88 15.60 6.82 -21.56
CA ARG A 88 15.84 7.89 -20.58
C ARG A 88 15.16 7.64 -19.24
N CYS A 89 14.56 6.49 -19.07
CA CYS A 89 13.86 6.14 -17.85
C CYS A 89 14.85 5.99 -16.69
N ARG A 90 14.64 6.76 -15.62
CA ARG A 90 15.46 6.63 -14.40
C ARG A 90 14.94 5.49 -13.55
N ARG A 91 15.83 4.64 -13.12
CA ARG A 91 15.52 3.56 -12.17
C ARG A 91 15.16 4.14 -10.82
N TRP A 92 14.03 3.71 -10.27
CA TRP A 92 13.64 3.96 -8.90
C TRP A 92 13.71 2.66 -8.08
N LEU A 93 14.16 2.78 -6.86
CA LEU A 93 14.17 1.71 -5.86
C LEU A 93 13.43 2.24 -4.64
N SER A 94 12.49 1.46 -4.10
CA SER A 94 11.92 1.77 -2.79
C SER A 94 13.05 1.76 -1.75
N PRO A 95 13.32 2.88 -1.07
CA PRO A 95 14.38 2.90 -0.08
C PRO A 95 14.06 1.94 1.07
N THR A 96 15.08 1.41 1.73
CA THR A 96 14.91 0.56 2.90
C THR A 96 14.67 1.41 4.13
N LEU A 97 13.59 1.11 4.87
CA LEU A 97 13.31 1.71 6.17
C LEU A 97 13.88 0.82 7.26
N GLN A 98 14.61 1.45 8.17
CA GLN A 98 15.24 0.75 9.28
C GLN A 98 15.20 1.63 10.54
N MET A 99 14.98 1.02 11.69
CA MET A 99 15.09 1.68 12.98
C MET A 99 16.02 0.90 13.91
N THR A 100 16.67 1.61 14.79
CA THR A 100 17.41 0.99 15.91
C THR A 100 16.49 0.83 17.10
N ALA A 101 16.87 0.00 18.08
CA ALA A 101 16.14 -0.10 19.35
C ALA A 101 16.01 1.28 20.04
N LEU A 102 17.06 2.10 19.96
CA LEU A 102 17.02 3.46 20.52
C LEU A 102 15.97 4.33 19.79
N ASN A 103 15.98 4.35 18.45
CA ASN A 103 14.96 5.09 17.70
C ASN A 103 13.55 4.64 18.09
N PHE A 104 13.32 3.31 18.15
CA PHE A 104 12.02 2.74 18.50
C PHE A 104 11.46 3.31 19.82
N HIS A 105 12.33 3.44 20.86
CA HIS A 105 11.93 3.96 22.16
C HIS A 105 11.77 5.49 22.19
N LEU A 106 12.43 6.21 21.30
CA LEU A 106 12.33 7.67 21.22
C LEU A 106 11.13 8.16 20.42
N ILE A 107 10.55 7.33 19.56
CA ILE A 107 9.38 7.70 18.75
C ILE A 107 8.17 7.94 19.65
N ALA A 108 7.54 9.10 19.51
CA ALA A 108 6.30 9.46 20.19
C ALA A 108 5.08 8.77 19.57
N TRP A 109 5.01 7.42 19.65
CA TRP A 109 4.03 6.59 18.97
C TRP A 109 2.59 7.04 19.14
N GLN A 110 2.19 7.40 20.37
CA GLN A 110 0.84 7.90 20.65
C GLN A 110 0.57 9.22 19.93
N GLN A 111 1.54 10.12 19.90
CA GLN A 111 1.41 11.39 19.18
C GLN A 111 1.20 11.16 17.67
N TRP A 112 1.93 10.22 17.05
CA TRP A 112 1.74 9.87 15.65
C TRP A 112 0.38 9.25 15.37
N HIS A 113 -0.11 8.36 16.25
CA HIS A 113 -1.47 7.86 16.19
C HIS A 113 -2.49 9.02 16.18
N ASP A 114 -2.37 9.96 17.12
CA ASP A 114 -3.30 11.07 17.27
C ASP A 114 -3.24 12.04 16.08
N ILE A 115 -2.03 12.34 15.57
CA ILE A 115 -1.84 13.16 14.37
C ILE A 115 -2.57 12.52 13.16
N ILE A 116 -2.40 11.22 12.93
CA ILE A 116 -3.06 10.56 11.80
C ILE A 116 -4.58 10.63 11.96
N HIS A 117 -5.11 10.29 13.13
CA HIS A 117 -6.56 10.30 13.37
C HIS A 117 -7.18 11.69 13.27
N GLN A 118 -6.49 12.76 13.65
CA GLN A 118 -6.96 14.14 13.49
C GLN A 118 -7.13 14.56 12.02
N HIS A 119 -6.39 13.95 11.10
CA HIS A 119 -6.47 14.23 9.67
C HIS A 119 -7.43 13.31 8.90
N LEU A 120 -7.98 12.26 9.54
CA LEU A 120 -8.96 11.37 8.94
C LEU A 120 -10.38 11.88 9.24
N GLY A 121 -10.99 12.50 8.24
CA GLY A 121 -12.35 13.01 8.31
C GLY A 121 -13.42 11.92 8.33
N GLU A 122 -14.66 12.33 8.64
CA GLU A 122 -15.82 11.46 8.51
C GLU A 122 -16.03 11.05 7.05
N ASN A 123 -16.37 9.79 6.82
CA ASN A 123 -16.65 9.20 5.51
C ASN A 123 -15.49 9.17 4.50
N GLU A 124 -14.26 9.54 4.88
CA GLU A 124 -13.06 9.40 4.04
C GLU A 124 -12.56 7.94 3.98
N THR A 125 -12.95 7.11 4.91
CA THR A 125 -12.72 5.68 4.98
C THR A 125 -13.96 4.96 5.48
N LEU A 126 -14.15 3.70 5.09
CA LEU A 126 -15.23 2.88 5.65
C LEU A 126 -15.09 2.64 7.16
N PHE A 127 -13.89 2.75 7.73
CA PHE A 127 -13.67 2.70 9.19
C PHE A 127 -14.28 3.91 9.93
N ASN A 128 -14.39 5.08 9.28
CA ASN A 128 -14.99 6.30 9.83
C ASN A 128 -16.34 6.63 9.21
N TYR A 129 -17.02 5.63 8.62
CA TYR A 129 -18.30 5.87 7.97
C TYR A 129 -19.39 6.26 8.97
N ARG A 130 -20.07 7.40 8.71
CA ARG A 130 -21.17 7.97 9.50
C ARG A 130 -22.45 8.21 8.69
N GLY A 131 -22.44 7.86 7.40
CA GLY A 131 -23.61 8.05 6.53
C GLY A 131 -24.74 7.07 6.81
N ASP A 132 -25.87 7.27 6.13
CA ASP A 132 -27.12 6.54 6.36
C ASP A 132 -27.27 5.28 5.50
N ASN A 133 -26.31 4.95 4.65
CA ASN A 133 -26.41 3.76 3.80
C ASN A 133 -26.23 2.48 4.62
N PRO A 134 -27.27 1.62 4.72
CA PRO A 134 -27.22 0.40 5.56
C PRO A 134 -26.13 -0.58 5.16
N PHE A 135 -25.80 -0.66 3.87
CA PHE A 135 -24.72 -1.52 3.37
C PHE A 135 -23.36 -1.08 3.89
N TYR A 136 -23.07 0.23 3.81
CA TYR A 136 -21.80 0.76 4.33
C TYR A 136 -21.72 0.74 5.85
N GLN A 137 -22.86 0.89 6.54
CA GLN A 137 -22.93 0.71 8.00
C GLN A 137 -22.60 -0.73 8.40
N ALA A 138 -23.13 -1.73 7.67
CA ALA A 138 -22.82 -3.13 7.90
C ALA A 138 -21.33 -3.44 7.63
N LEU A 139 -20.75 -2.91 6.54
CA LEU A 139 -19.33 -3.05 6.24
C LEU A 139 -18.46 -2.40 7.33
N ASN A 140 -18.78 -1.18 7.75
CA ASN A 140 -18.08 -0.50 8.84
C ASN A 140 -18.05 -1.35 10.12
N LYS A 141 -19.21 -1.89 10.52
CA LYS A 141 -19.32 -2.76 11.70
C LYS A 141 -18.43 -4.00 11.57
N GLU A 142 -18.46 -4.68 10.43
CA GLU A 142 -17.67 -5.89 10.20
C GLU A 142 -16.17 -5.56 10.13
N LEU A 143 -15.78 -4.48 9.47
CA LEU A 143 -14.41 -3.99 9.46
C LEU A 143 -13.87 -3.79 10.87
N HIS A 144 -14.64 -3.17 11.77
CA HIS A 144 -14.25 -3.00 13.17
C HIS A 144 -14.17 -4.31 13.96
N ILE A 145 -15.01 -5.29 13.66
CA ILE A 145 -14.93 -6.63 14.27
C ILE A 145 -13.61 -7.29 13.86
N LYS A 146 -13.31 -7.32 12.56
CA LYS A 146 -12.08 -7.94 12.03
C LYS A 146 -10.82 -7.20 12.45
N ARG A 147 -10.86 -5.87 12.45
CA ARG A 147 -9.77 -5.02 12.98
C ARG A 147 -9.43 -5.38 14.43
N ARG A 148 -10.46 -5.46 15.31
CA ARG A 148 -10.23 -5.85 16.71
C ARG A 148 -9.62 -7.25 16.81
N ALA A 149 -10.06 -8.20 16.00
CA ALA A 149 -9.50 -9.55 15.99
C ALA A 149 -8.01 -9.55 15.59
N VAL A 150 -7.61 -8.75 14.58
CA VAL A 150 -6.21 -8.60 14.17
C VAL A 150 -5.38 -7.97 15.30
N ILE A 151 -5.85 -6.85 15.88
CA ILE A 151 -5.16 -6.17 16.98
C ILE A 151 -4.98 -7.11 18.18
N GLN A 152 -6.04 -7.84 18.56
CA GLN A 152 -6.00 -8.81 19.64
C GLN A 152 -4.98 -9.93 19.36
N ALA A 153 -5.01 -10.49 18.13
CA ALA A 153 -4.08 -11.56 17.74
C ALA A 153 -2.61 -11.11 17.81
N VAL A 154 -2.33 -9.85 17.42
CA VAL A 154 -0.98 -9.27 17.51
C VAL A 154 -0.56 -9.08 18.97
N ASN A 155 -1.45 -8.56 19.83
CA ASN A 155 -1.17 -8.37 21.27
C ASN A 155 -0.96 -9.71 21.98
N ASP A 156 -1.80 -10.70 21.71
CA ASP A 156 -1.71 -12.04 22.30
C ASP A 156 -0.61 -12.89 21.67
N LYS A 157 -0.05 -12.44 20.52
CA LYS A 157 0.99 -13.17 19.77
C LYS A 157 0.51 -14.55 19.31
N GLN A 158 -0.79 -14.68 19.03
CA GLN A 158 -1.44 -15.93 18.66
C GLN A 158 -2.49 -15.71 17.56
N ASN A 159 -2.68 -16.74 16.72
CA ASN A 159 -3.72 -16.75 15.68
C ASN A 159 -3.64 -15.61 14.65
N ILE A 160 -2.49 -14.95 14.52
CA ILE A 160 -2.27 -13.80 13.62
C ILE A 160 -2.67 -14.16 12.19
N ALA A 161 -2.17 -15.30 11.67
CA ALA A 161 -2.46 -15.73 10.31
C ALA A 161 -3.97 -15.91 10.06
N SER A 162 -4.72 -16.46 11.02
CA SER A 162 -6.15 -16.65 10.89
C SER A 162 -6.92 -15.33 10.93
N ALA A 163 -6.53 -14.41 11.81
CA ALA A 163 -7.14 -13.09 11.93
C ALA A 163 -6.93 -12.28 10.64
N VAL A 164 -5.70 -12.23 10.12
CA VAL A 164 -5.37 -11.57 8.85
C VAL A 164 -6.17 -12.16 7.69
N ALA A 165 -6.15 -13.50 7.51
CA ALA A 165 -6.88 -14.17 6.44
C ALA A 165 -8.39 -13.88 6.48
N SER A 166 -8.97 -13.79 7.69
CA SER A 166 -10.41 -13.53 7.87
C SER A 166 -10.81 -12.08 7.56
N MET A 167 -9.86 -11.15 7.54
CA MET A 167 -10.08 -9.74 7.27
C MET A 167 -9.92 -9.43 5.77
N MET A 168 -9.06 -10.15 5.07
CA MET A 168 -8.74 -9.91 3.66
C MET A 168 -9.97 -9.93 2.76
N GLY A 169 -10.02 -8.96 1.83
CA GLY A 169 -11.07 -8.80 0.85
C GLY A 169 -12.34 -8.11 1.38
N LEU A 170 -12.37 -7.73 2.67
CA LEU A 170 -13.52 -7.03 3.23
C LEU A 170 -13.47 -5.54 2.85
N GLY A 171 -14.51 -5.09 2.16
CA GLY A 171 -14.62 -3.72 1.65
C GLY A 171 -15.18 -3.69 0.24
N ILE A 172 -14.92 -2.63 -0.49
CA ILE A 172 -15.39 -2.42 -1.86
C ILE A 172 -14.25 -1.98 -2.78
N GLY A 173 -14.44 -2.18 -4.10
CA GLY A 173 -13.51 -1.73 -5.12
C GLY A 173 -12.35 -2.69 -5.39
N LEU A 174 -11.34 -2.18 -6.10
CA LEU A 174 -10.16 -2.96 -6.51
C LEU A 174 -9.16 -3.18 -5.38
N THR A 175 -9.17 -2.30 -4.40
CA THR A 175 -8.41 -2.41 -3.15
C THR A 175 -9.40 -2.28 -1.99
N PRO A 176 -9.98 -3.41 -1.52
CA PRO A 176 -10.90 -3.40 -0.38
C PRO A 176 -10.28 -2.73 0.85
N SER A 177 -11.09 -1.98 1.60
CA SER A 177 -10.62 -1.17 2.75
C SER A 177 -9.83 -1.96 3.78
N ALA A 178 -10.19 -3.23 4.01
CA ALA A 178 -9.45 -4.11 4.92
C ALA A 178 -8.01 -4.39 4.45
N ASP A 179 -7.81 -4.55 3.14
CA ASP A 179 -6.50 -4.84 2.58
C ASP A 179 -5.60 -3.61 2.62
N ASP A 180 -6.16 -2.44 2.32
CA ASP A 180 -5.45 -1.16 2.46
C ASP A 180 -5.09 -0.88 3.93
N TYR A 181 -6.03 -1.16 4.86
CA TYR A 181 -5.76 -1.11 6.29
C TYR A 181 -4.60 -2.04 6.70
N LEU A 182 -4.64 -3.32 6.28
CA LEU A 182 -3.56 -4.27 6.55
C LEU A 182 -2.22 -3.81 5.96
N THR A 183 -2.25 -3.21 4.76
CA THR A 183 -1.07 -2.61 4.11
C THR A 183 -0.47 -1.52 5.00
N GLY A 184 -1.27 -0.58 5.49
CA GLY A 184 -0.82 0.46 6.41
C GLY A 184 -0.24 -0.09 7.72
N LEU A 185 -0.94 -1.06 8.31
CA LEU A 185 -0.55 -1.71 9.56
C LEU A 185 0.84 -2.39 9.45
N VAL A 186 1.06 -3.21 8.41
CA VAL A 186 2.32 -3.94 8.22
C VAL A 186 3.49 -3.04 7.90
N LEU A 187 3.26 -1.90 7.23
CA LEU A 187 4.28 -0.91 6.93
C LEU A 187 4.86 -0.25 8.18
N ILE A 188 4.11 -0.20 9.29
CA ILE A 188 4.61 0.27 10.59
C ILE A 188 5.21 -0.88 11.38
N LEU A 189 4.48 -2.00 11.55
CA LEU A 189 4.88 -3.09 12.44
C LEU A 189 6.12 -3.86 11.97
N PHE A 190 6.41 -3.85 10.67
CA PHE A 190 7.51 -4.66 10.11
C PHE A 190 8.65 -3.81 9.53
N ILE A 191 8.77 -2.55 9.96
CA ILE A 191 10.00 -1.78 9.74
C ILE A 191 11.16 -2.59 10.35
N SER A 192 12.25 -2.73 9.60
CA SER A 192 13.41 -3.48 10.09
C SER A 192 13.90 -2.90 11.42
N GLY A 193 14.05 -3.76 12.42
CA GLY A 193 14.38 -3.40 13.80
C GLY A 193 13.17 -3.13 14.71
N HIS A 194 11.93 -3.20 14.20
CA HIS A 194 10.72 -3.11 15.03
C HIS A 194 10.50 -4.43 15.82
N PRO A 195 10.12 -4.38 17.12
CA PRO A 195 9.92 -5.60 17.94
C PRO A 195 8.89 -6.60 17.38
N ALA A 196 7.90 -6.10 16.60
CA ALA A 196 6.88 -6.94 15.95
C ALA A 196 7.38 -7.63 14.68
N GLU A 197 8.54 -7.27 14.11
CA GLU A 197 9.08 -7.83 12.86
C GLU A 197 9.10 -9.36 12.87
N LYS A 198 9.33 -9.98 14.01
CA LYS A 198 9.32 -11.44 14.21
C LYS A 198 8.00 -12.13 13.84
N TYR A 199 6.89 -11.37 13.77
CA TYR A 199 5.57 -11.90 13.38
C TYR A 199 5.27 -11.76 11.89
N LYS A 200 6.17 -11.20 11.11
CA LYS A 200 6.03 -10.98 9.67
C LYS A 200 5.65 -12.26 8.92
N GLU A 201 6.24 -13.38 9.29
CA GLU A 201 5.94 -14.67 8.67
C GLU A 201 4.49 -15.13 8.94
N GLU A 202 3.94 -14.85 10.13
CA GLU A 202 2.54 -15.16 10.45
C GLU A 202 1.57 -14.31 9.62
N PHE A 203 1.88 -13.02 9.40
CA PHE A 203 1.12 -12.17 8.48
C PHE A 203 1.19 -12.68 7.05
N TYR A 204 2.37 -13.07 6.58
CA TYR A 204 2.55 -13.66 5.25
C TYR A 204 1.71 -14.93 5.07
N ARG A 205 1.68 -15.82 6.06
CA ARG A 205 0.80 -17.01 6.05
C ARG A 205 -0.67 -16.62 6.02
N GLY A 206 -1.06 -15.56 6.74
CA GLY A 206 -2.41 -15.01 6.70
C GLY A 206 -2.79 -14.51 5.31
N LEU A 207 -1.89 -13.75 4.68
CA LEU A 207 -2.04 -13.29 3.30
C LEU A 207 -2.22 -14.46 2.34
N GLN A 208 -1.36 -15.48 2.41
CA GLN A 208 -1.47 -16.64 1.52
C GLN A 208 -2.79 -17.40 1.69
N ARG A 209 -3.31 -17.53 2.91
CA ARG A 209 -4.62 -18.15 3.18
C ARG A 209 -5.78 -17.31 2.68
N GLY A 210 -5.70 -15.98 2.81
CA GLY A 210 -6.74 -15.05 2.39
C GLY A 210 -6.63 -14.58 0.93
N ARG A 211 -5.60 -14.97 0.20
CA ARG A 211 -5.28 -14.46 -1.16
C ARG A 211 -6.45 -14.56 -2.13
N ASN A 212 -7.23 -15.65 -2.05
CA ASN A 212 -8.39 -15.87 -2.94
C ASN A 212 -9.64 -15.06 -2.54
N ASN A 213 -9.62 -14.39 -1.39
CA ASN A 213 -10.73 -13.55 -0.94
C ASN A 213 -10.60 -12.11 -1.42
N THR A 214 -9.48 -11.74 -2.02
CA THR A 214 -9.20 -10.38 -2.47
C THR A 214 -8.78 -10.32 -3.94
N THR A 215 -8.54 -9.12 -4.43
CA THR A 215 -8.08 -8.88 -5.79
C THR A 215 -6.57 -9.16 -5.93
N LEU A 216 -6.13 -9.40 -7.17
CA LEU A 216 -4.70 -9.56 -7.47
C LEU A 216 -3.91 -8.29 -7.10
N LEU A 217 -4.48 -7.10 -7.37
CA LEU A 217 -3.86 -5.81 -7.04
C LEU A 217 -3.62 -5.67 -5.54
N SER A 218 -4.63 -5.94 -4.71
CA SER A 218 -4.52 -5.90 -3.25
C SER A 218 -3.50 -6.90 -2.73
N ALA A 219 -3.54 -8.14 -3.20
CA ALA A 219 -2.60 -9.18 -2.77
C ALA A 219 -1.14 -8.78 -3.06
N ILE A 220 -0.85 -8.28 -4.27
CA ILE A 220 0.48 -7.82 -4.66
C ILE A 220 0.92 -6.60 -3.84
N THR A 221 0.00 -5.66 -3.58
CA THR A 221 0.29 -4.47 -2.76
C THR A 221 0.64 -4.85 -1.33
N LEU A 222 -0.11 -5.76 -0.72
CA LEU A 222 0.16 -6.24 0.63
C LEU A 222 1.45 -7.08 0.70
N GLU A 223 1.74 -7.91 -0.32
CA GLU A 223 3.03 -8.62 -0.44
C GLU A 223 4.21 -7.65 -0.51
N ALA A 224 4.10 -6.58 -1.31
CA ALA A 224 5.13 -5.54 -1.40
C ALA A 224 5.31 -4.83 -0.04
N ALA A 225 4.22 -4.48 0.64
CA ALA A 225 4.25 -3.84 1.96
C ALA A 225 4.92 -4.74 3.02
N LEU A 226 4.64 -6.04 3.02
CA LEU A 226 5.35 -7.01 3.88
C LEU A 226 6.86 -7.01 3.64
N GLN A 227 7.30 -6.70 2.43
CA GLN A 227 8.71 -6.52 2.07
C GLN A 227 9.22 -5.09 2.31
N GLN A 228 8.42 -4.25 2.97
CA GLN A 228 8.71 -2.81 3.21
C GLN A 228 8.83 -2.00 1.90
N ARG A 229 8.23 -2.48 0.82
CA ARG A 229 8.15 -1.77 -0.45
C ARG A 229 6.81 -1.06 -0.53
N CYS A 230 6.84 0.25 -0.62
CA CYS A 230 5.65 1.10 -0.70
C CYS A 230 5.88 2.30 -1.62
N ARG A 231 4.83 3.06 -1.84
CA ARG A 231 4.88 4.32 -2.60
C ARG A 231 5.82 5.32 -1.93
N GLU A 232 6.45 6.16 -2.72
CA GLU A 232 7.44 7.14 -2.26
C GLU A 232 6.87 8.10 -1.21
N ASN A 233 5.63 8.56 -1.35
CA ASN A 233 4.98 9.45 -0.36
C ASN A 233 4.73 8.73 0.96
N ILE A 234 4.35 7.46 0.94
CA ILE A 234 4.18 6.62 2.14
C ILE A 234 5.54 6.42 2.81
N HIS A 235 6.57 6.10 2.04
CA HIS A 235 7.93 5.96 2.55
C HIS A 235 8.41 7.23 3.26
N ARG A 236 8.20 8.41 2.65
CA ARG A 236 8.56 9.70 3.27
C ARG A 236 7.82 9.94 4.58
N PHE A 237 6.54 9.56 4.64
CA PHE A 237 5.76 9.67 5.87
C PHE A 237 6.29 8.76 6.98
N ILE A 238 6.58 7.49 6.68
CA ILE A 238 7.17 6.54 7.64
C ILE A 238 8.56 7.01 8.08
N HIS A 239 9.35 7.59 7.18
CA HIS A 239 10.61 8.23 7.54
C HIS A 239 10.42 9.35 8.57
N ASN A 240 9.38 10.20 8.41
CA ASN A 240 9.06 11.22 9.40
C ASN A 240 8.70 10.61 10.77
N ILE A 241 8.01 9.46 10.79
CA ILE A 241 7.71 8.74 12.05
C ILE A 241 9.00 8.24 12.70
N ILE A 242 9.87 7.55 11.93
CA ILE A 242 11.12 6.97 12.47
C ILE A 242 12.04 8.03 13.09
N TYR A 243 12.12 9.20 12.46
CA TYR A 243 12.99 10.30 12.92
C TYR A 243 12.25 11.35 13.78
N ASP A 244 11.00 11.06 14.13
CA ASP A 244 10.12 11.88 14.96
C ASP A 244 10.06 13.35 14.48
N ILE A 245 9.69 13.54 13.21
CA ILE A 245 9.60 14.86 12.55
C ILE A 245 8.13 15.24 12.30
N PRO A 246 7.35 15.60 13.34
CA PRO A 246 5.92 15.85 13.20
C PRO A 246 5.58 17.11 12.38
N GLY A 247 6.49 18.06 12.28
CA GLY A 247 6.28 19.33 11.55
C GLY A 247 5.92 19.15 10.06
N ASN A 248 6.27 18.03 9.44
CA ASN A 248 5.95 17.71 8.05
C ASN A 248 4.76 16.74 7.90
N ALA A 249 4.12 16.33 9.01
CA ALA A 249 3.12 15.28 9.01
C ALA A 249 1.89 15.64 8.16
N THR A 250 1.32 16.82 8.34
CA THR A 250 0.11 17.27 7.61
C THR A 250 0.28 17.18 6.10
N GLN A 251 1.38 17.73 5.56
CA GLN A 251 1.62 17.68 4.12
C GLN A 251 1.81 16.25 3.59
N ALA A 252 2.49 15.40 4.36
CA ALA A 252 2.71 14.01 3.98
C ALA A 252 1.40 13.20 4.03
N ILE A 253 0.57 13.40 5.06
CA ILE A 253 -0.75 12.76 5.18
C ILE A 253 -1.64 13.16 4.02
N GLU A 254 -1.74 14.45 3.68
CA GLU A 254 -2.55 14.91 2.56
C GLU A 254 -2.15 14.25 1.23
N LYS A 255 -0.85 14.07 0.99
CA LYS A 255 -0.39 13.34 -0.21
C LYS A 255 -0.82 11.87 -0.21
N ILE A 256 -0.84 11.23 0.95
CA ILE A 256 -1.29 9.83 1.06
C ILE A 256 -2.81 9.74 0.86
N LYS A 257 -3.59 10.67 1.40
CA LYS A 257 -5.05 10.72 1.22
C LYS A 257 -5.47 10.77 -0.26
N HIS A 258 -4.64 11.32 -1.13
CA HIS A 258 -4.89 11.36 -2.58
C HIS A 258 -4.58 10.04 -3.32
N ILE A 259 -4.21 8.97 -2.61
CA ILE A 259 -4.04 7.62 -3.19
C ILE A 259 -5.40 6.95 -3.33
N GLY A 260 -5.84 6.71 -4.57
CA GLY A 260 -7.17 6.13 -4.84
C GLY A 260 -8.31 7.03 -4.38
N SER A 261 -9.48 6.45 -4.16
CA SER A 261 -10.66 7.17 -3.62
C SER A 261 -10.70 7.17 -2.09
N SER A 262 -10.34 6.05 -1.45
CA SER A 262 -10.28 5.89 0.00
C SER A 262 -9.03 5.11 0.44
N SER A 263 -8.30 4.49 -0.48
CA SER A 263 -7.18 3.60 -0.19
C SER A 263 -6.11 4.25 0.69
N GLY A 264 -5.76 5.52 0.41
CA GLY A 264 -4.81 6.26 1.22
C GLY A 264 -5.31 6.48 2.65
N CYS A 265 -6.61 6.78 2.83
CA CYS A 265 -7.23 6.96 4.15
C CYS A 265 -7.32 5.63 4.91
N ASP A 266 -7.64 4.54 4.23
CA ASP A 266 -7.66 3.19 4.81
C ASP A 266 -6.25 2.75 5.26
N MET A 267 -5.22 3.02 4.45
CA MET A 267 -3.81 2.78 4.82
C MET A 267 -3.39 3.62 6.03
N LEU A 268 -3.73 4.92 6.05
CA LEU A 268 -3.45 5.80 7.20
C LEU A 268 -4.13 5.29 8.47
N TYR A 269 -5.37 4.79 8.37
CA TYR A 269 -6.05 4.18 9.51
C TYR A 269 -5.29 2.96 10.04
N GLY A 270 -4.77 2.11 9.16
CA GLY A 270 -3.91 0.97 9.51
C GLY A 270 -2.58 1.41 10.13
N MET A 271 -1.96 2.48 9.62
CA MET A 271 -0.73 3.05 10.18
C MET A 271 -0.96 3.60 11.59
N ALA A 272 -2.09 4.26 11.85
CA ALA A 272 -2.45 4.74 13.19
C ALA A 272 -2.51 3.58 14.20
N ASP A 273 -3.18 2.49 13.84
CA ASP A 273 -3.21 1.28 14.69
C ASP A 273 -1.82 0.65 14.84
N GLY A 274 -1.00 0.68 13.80
CA GLY A 274 0.41 0.28 13.87
C GLY A 274 1.18 1.08 14.91
N CYS A 275 0.97 2.40 14.96
CA CYS A 275 1.56 3.27 15.98
C CYS A 275 1.02 2.93 17.40
N ALA A 276 -0.30 2.75 17.55
CA ALA A 276 -0.90 2.37 18.84
C ALA A 276 -0.37 1.03 19.37
N LEU A 277 -0.23 0.03 18.49
CA LEU A 277 0.38 -1.26 18.83
C LEU A 277 1.87 -1.10 19.20
N SER A 278 2.62 -0.27 18.46
CA SER A 278 4.03 0.00 18.77
C SER A 278 4.23 0.59 20.16
N GLN A 279 3.32 1.44 20.62
CA GLN A 279 3.32 1.97 22.00
C GLN A 279 3.32 0.85 23.04
N THR A 280 2.59 -0.25 22.80
CA THR A 280 2.51 -1.40 23.73
C THR A 280 3.83 -2.16 23.84
N TYR A 281 4.65 -2.19 22.79
CA TYR A 281 5.98 -2.79 22.82
C TYR A 281 7.01 -1.92 23.54
N GLY A 282 6.82 -0.60 23.59
CA GLY A 282 7.72 0.36 24.29
C GLY A 282 7.54 0.35 25.81
N GLY A 283 6.36 0.00 26.32
CA GLY A 283 6.02 0.05 27.75
C GLY A 283 6.66 -1.03 28.64
N ASN A 284 7.36 -2.02 28.08
CA ASN A 284 7.93 -3.14 28.83
C ASN A 284 9.40 -2.95 29.26
N TYR A 285 9.96 -1.75 29.18
CA TYR A 285 11.35 -1.45 29.57
C TYR A 285 11.48 -0.41 30.68
N VAL A 286 10.49 -0.33 31.56
CA VAL A 286 10.62 0.39 32.83
C VAL A 286 10.55 -0.64 33.94
N SER A 287 11.65 -1.27 34.23
CA SER A 287 11.96 -1.89 35.53
C SER A 287 13.46 -2.09 35.66
#